data_bb3a37d07a4fbab9f574bf51ff2e7173
#
_entry.id   bb3a37d07a4fbab9f574bf51ff2e7173
#
_cell.length_a   1.000
_cell.length_b   1.000
_cell.length_c   1.000
_cell.angle_alpha   90.00
_cell.angle_beta   90.00
_cell.angle_gamma   90.00
#
_symmetry.space_group_name_H-M   'P 1'
#
loop_
_entity.id
_entity.type
_entity.pdbx_description
1 polymer ?
#
loop_
_entity_poly.entity_id
_entity_poly.type
_entity_poly.pdbx_seq_one_letter_code
_entity_poly.pdbx_strand_id
1 'polypeptide(L)'
;MKKFLALSLSLLMVFGACQTAFGQVTVLGEPVGIHNAGGVLLVADKSDNVIYQIENGKAEVYSGKASVEDIYGDAMEYYYDGGVKTAYYGDPWDITPYLNGYAVTDTAFHVIRYISDAKVYTIVGSGEAGYQNGSSVKTAFNGPTGLATDDAGNLYVADTQNNVIRKVDTKGEVTTFAGTGKEGYQDGTALAAHFNQPTGLDWEDGVLYIADTGNHRIRKVENGVVTTLAGTAGYYLQSNGIFEGGYQDGAAVAAQFSNPMDVLADKGVVYVADSGNSAVRKIEHGNVSTVVINANPAFSVYPTRPNGLAFLDGMLYVTDSFAGLVYSVSDAMAKDTTSGDGVMVFKDVNEKDWFNKAVMFMYGRNLISGTGDKQFSPNWNMTRGMFVTVMGRISEAEGEVIANSGCDFADVKQDMYYAKYIQWAKENNIIDNGDLFYPEKNITRQEMIVMLRNLADHMGKDTTITGNKTVNGFYDFNQIEPSAVGASNWAYEKGIISGRDGNLLAPRATATRAEVSQIFMNYLQNAR
;
A
#
# COMPACT_ATOMS: atom_id res chain seq x y z
N MET A 1 11.13 5.09 -23.03
CA MET A 1 12.38 5.42 -22.32
C MET A 1 12.76 6.92 -22.35
N LYS A 2 12.91 7.60 -23.48
CA LYS A 2 13.29 9.04 -23.49
C LYS A 2 12.26 10.05 -22.92
N LYS A 3 11.00 9.68 -22.71
CA LYS A 3 9.96 10.54 -22.11
C LYS A 3 9.88 10.47 -20.57
N PHE A 4 10.35 9.38 -19.98
CA PHE A 4 10.41 9.24 -18.52
C PHE A 4 11.57 10.01 -17.89
N LEU A 5 12.71 10.12 -18.59
CA LEU A 5 13.87 10.86 -18.10
C LEU A 5 13.64 12.38 -18.04
N ALA A 6 12.70 12.92 -18.81
CA ALA A 6 12.41 14.36 -18.84
C ALA A 6 11.47 14.78 -17.68
N LEU A 7 10.64 13.86 -17.15
CA LEU A 7 9.76 14.16 -16.01
C LEU A 7 10.53 14.15 -14.68
N SER A 8 11.54 13.27 -14.54
CA SER A 8 12.39 13.24 -13.34
C SER A 8 13.23 14.50 -13.16
N LEU A 9 13.64 15.16 -14.27
CA LEU A 9 14.45 16.39 -14.21
C LEU A 9 13.63 17.64 -13.86
N SER A 10 12.35 17.69 -14.22
CA SER A 10 11.48 18.83 -13.88
C SER A 10 10.97 18.78 -12.43
N LEU A 11 10.81 17.59 -11.87
CA LEU A 11 10.47 17.41 -10.45
C LEU A 11 11.66 17.74 -9.55
N LEU A 12 12.90 17.45 -9.97
CA LEU A 12 14.12 17.77 -9.20
C LEU A 12 14.35 19.28 -9.02
N MET A 13 13.87 20.13 -9.93
CA MET A 13 14.05 21.60 -9.81
C MET A 13 13.06 22.25 -8.81
N VAL A 14 11.95 21.62 -8.50
CA VAL A 14 10.97 22.14 -7.53
C VAL A 14 11.36 21.77 -6.08
N PHE A 15 12.07 20.63 -5.90
CA PHE A 15 12.47 20.17 -4.56
C PHE A 15 13.72 20.86 -3.98
N GLY A 16 14.51 21.56 -4.78
CA GLY A 16 15.76 22.18 -4.35
C GLY A 16 15.64 23.43 -3.45
N ALA A 17 14.43 23.95 -3.20
CA ALA A 17 14.24 25.22 -2.49
C ALA A 17 13.43 25.13 -1.18
N CYS A 18 13.04 23.93 -0.71
CA CYS A 18 12.21 23.78 0.49
C CYS A 18 12.84 22.83 1.53
N GLN A 19 13.97 23.24 2.11
CA GLN A 19 14.78 22.44 3.04
C GLN A 19 14.38 22.55 4.52
N THR A 20 13.22 23.10 4.89
CA THR A 20 12.97 23.45 6.31
C THR A 20 11.77 22.82 7.00
N ALA A 21 10.99 21.91 6.36
CA ALA A 21 9.82 21.33 7.01
C ALA A 21 9.54 19.83 6.73
N PHE A 22 10.25 19.19 5.81
CA PHE A 22 10.13 17.76 5.54
C PHE A 22 11.50 17.10 5.62
N GLY A 23 11.48 15.89 6.15
CA GLY A 23 12.57 14.97 5.95
C GLY A 23 12.80 14.73 4.45
N GLN A 24 13.98 14.23 4.11
CA GLN A 24 14.41 14.02 2.73
C GLN A 24 13.41 13.11 1.99
N VAL A 25 13.05 13.51 0.77
CA VAL A 25 12.26 12.67 -0.15
C VAL A 25 13.14 12.29 -1.32
N THR A 26 13.26 11.01 -1.60
CA THR A 26 14.03 10.46 -2.73
C THR A 26 13.09 9.70 -3.64
N VAL A 27 13.20 9.92 -4.95
CA VAL A 27 12.39 9.23 -5.97
C VAL A 27 13.20 8.07 -6.53
N LEU A 28 12.61 6.89 -6.54
CA LEU A 28 13.14 5.63 -7.07
C LEU A 28 12.11 4.99 -8.00
N GLY A 29 12.33 3.74 -8.41
CA GLY A 29 11.39 2.98 -9.22
C GLY A 29 10.27 2.37 -8.35
N GLU A 30 10.52 1.24 -7.75
CA GLU A 30 9.61 0.53 -6.84
C GLU A 30 10.37 0.09 -5.57
N PRO A 31 10.69 1.04 -4.65
CA PRO A 31 11.44 0.75 -3.44
C PRO A 31 10.61 -0.10 -2.47
N VAL A 32 11.21 -1.16 -1.94
CA VAL A 32 10.57 -2.11 -1.02
C VAL A 32 11.30 -2.18 0.32
N GLY A 33 12.28 -3.03 0.52
CA GLY A 33 13.03 -3.12 1.76
C GLY A 33 14.03 -1.97 1.93
N ILE A 34 14.30 -1.59 3.17
CA ILE A 34 15.19 -0.48 3.51
C ILE A 34 15.95 -0.79 4.80
N HIS A 35 17.24 -0.46 4.83
CA HIS A 35 18.08 -0.66 6.00
C HIS A 35 19.04 0.50 6.24
N ASN A 36 19.29 0.83 7.52
CA ASN A 36 20.31 1.79 7.93
C ASN A 36 21.69 1.13 8.00
N ALA A 37 22.56 1.50 7.08
CA ALA A 37 23.91 0.96 6.94
C ALA A 37 24.98 1.92 7.51
N GLY A 38 24.82 2.32 8.79
CA GLY A 38 25.83 3.15 9.46
C GLY A 38 25.85 4.61 9.01
N GLY A 39 24.68 5.23 8.85
CA GLY A 39 24.54 6.65 8.49
C GLY A 39 24.08 6.87 7.06
N VAL A 40 23.88 5.79 6.28
CA VAL A 40 23.27 5.81 4.95
C VAL A 40 22.15 4.79 4.90
N LEU A 41 21.19 4.98 4.01
CA LEU A 41 20.13 3.99 3.79
C LEU A 41 20.47 3.13 2.58
N LEU A 42 20.34 1.82 2.72
CA LEU A 42 20.31 0.90 1.59
C LEU A 42 18.86 0.54 1.30
N VAL A 43 18.46 0.61 0.05
CA VAL A 43 17.07 0.40 -0.40
C VAL A 43 17.05 -0.60 -1.55
N ALA A 44 16.31 -1.68 -1.37
CA ALA A 44 16.03 -2.62 -2.45
C ALA A 44 14.95 -2.01 -3.38
N ASP A 45 15.26 -1.93 -4.66
CA ASP A 45 14.34 -1.47 -5.70
C ASP A 45 14.06 -2.59 -6.69
N LYS A 46 12.84 -3.12 -6.64
CA LYS A 46 12.50 -4.29 -7.42
C LYS A 46 12.21 -3.99 -8.89
N SER A 47 11.80 -2.77 -9.25
CA SER A 47 11.59 -2.42 -10.67
C SER A 47 12.89 -2.14 -11.40
N ASP A 48 13.88 -1.59 -10.69
CA ASP A 48 15.21 -1.30 -11.25
C ASP A 48 16.17 -2.48 -11.09
N ASN A 49 15.82 -3.50 -10.29
CA ASN A 49 16.62 -4.69 -9.99
C ASN A 49 17.99 -4.34 -9.39
N VAL A 50 18.02 -3.35 -8.50
CA VAL A 50 19.26 -2.87 -7.85
C VAL A 50 19.03 -2.59 -6.37
N ILE A 51 20.13 -2.44 -5.63
CA ILE A 51 20.14 -1.84 -4.31
C ILE A 51 20.66 -0.41 -4.46
N TYR A 52 19.89 0.56 -4.02
CA TYR A 52 20.30 1.97 -3.92
C TYR A 52 20.93 2.25 -2.56
N GLN A 53 21.92 3.14 -2.55
CA GLN A 53 22.39 3.86 -1.36
C GLN A 53 21.81 5.27 -1.40
N ILE A 54 21.19 5.69 -0.31
CA ILE A 54 20.70 7.06 -0.15
C ILE A 54 21.52 7.74 0.94
N GLU A 55 22.21 8.81 0.55
CA GLU A 55 22.98 9.66 1.43
C GLU A 55 22.62 11.12 1.18
N ASN A 56 22.27 11.88 2.22
CA ASN A 56 21.87 13.28 2.10
C ASN A 56 20.77 13.52 1.03
N GLY A 57 19.82 12.58 0.90
CA GLY A 57 18.70 12.65 -0.07
C GLY A 57 19.07 12.34 -1.51
N LYS A 58 20.29 11.92 -1.79
CA LYS A 58 20.72 11.46 -3.11
C LYS A 58 20.78 9.95 -3.15
N ALA A 59 20.14 9.35 -4.17
CA ALA A 59 20.24 7.94 -4.45
C ALA A 59 21.33 7.66 -5.49
N GLU A 60 22.16 6.70 -5.18
CA GLU A 60 23.15 6.12 -6.11
C GLU A 60 23.05 4.61 -6.07
N VAL A 61 23.22 3.93 -7.20
CA VAL A 61 23.24 2.46 -7.21
C VAL A 61 24.39 1.96 -6.34
N TYR A 62 24.07 1.28 -5.24
CA TYR A 62 25.05 0.63 -4.36
C TYR A 62 25.45 -0.72 -4.94
N SER A 63 24.49 -1.56 -5.31
CA SER A 63 24.74 -2.88 -5.85
C SER A 63 23.76 -3.23 -6.94
N GLY A 64 24.21 -4.01 -7.91
CA GLY A 64 23.41 -4.43 -9.05
C GLY A 64 23.65 -3.60 -10.29
N LYS A 65 23.14 -4.10 -11.39
CA LYS A 65 23.08 -3.44 -12.67
C LYS A 65 21.64 -3.45 -13.12
N ALA A 66 21.09 -2.27 -13.39
CA ALA A 66 19.74 -2.13 -13.94
C ALA A 66 19.57 -3.03 -15.15
N SER A 67 18.41 -3.64 -15.30
CA SER A 67 18.09 -4.68 -16.27
C SER A 67 18.72 -4.42 -17.65
N VAL A 68 19.45 -5.40 -18.15
CA VAL A 68 19.94 -5.41 -19.52
C VAL A 68 18.91 -6.19 -20.32
N GLU A 69 18.39 -5.54 -21.32
CA GLU A 69 17.62 -6.22 -22.36
C GLU A 69 18.58 -7.17 -23.10
N ASP A 70 18.11 -8.33 -23.44
CA ASP A 70 18.83 -9.24 -24.33
C ASP A 70 18.91 -8.65 -25.75
N ILE A 71 19.52 -9.35 -26.69
CA ILE A 71 19.65 -8.91 -28.08
C ILE A 71 18.30 -8.73 -28.80
N TYR A 72 17.18 -9.15 -28.20
CA TYR A 72 15.82 -9.02 -28.71
C TYR A 72 15.02 -7.95 -27.97
N GLY A 73 15.60 -7.32 -26.92
CA GLY A 73 14.94 -6.30 -26.10
C GLY A 73 14.11 -6.85 -24.94
N ASP A 74 14.22 -8.16 -24.68
CA ASP A 74 13.57 -8.78 -23.53
C ASP A 74 14.45 -8.68 -22.28
N ALA A 75 13.84 -8.47 -21.11
CA ALA A 75 14.54 -8.45 -19.84
C ALA A 75 15.19 -9.80 -19.58
N MET A 76 16.49 -9.81 -19.19
CA MET A 76 17.21 -11.06 -18.93
C MET A 76 16.66 -11.75 -17.69
N GLU A 77 16.11 -12.95 -17.86
CA GLU A 77 15.46 -13.75 -16.81
C GLU A 77 16.43 -14.60 -15.97
N TYR A 78 17.60 -14.08 -15.58
CA TYR A 78 18.49 -14.82 -14.68
C TYR A 78 19.32 -13.90 -13.80
N TYR A 79 19.54 -14.35 -12.55
CA TYR A 79 20.48 -13.70 -11.65
C TYR A 79 21.93 -14.07 -12.00
N TYR A 80 22.84 -13.17 -11.67
CA TYR A 80 24.27 -13.39 -11.88
C TYR A 80 25.09 -12.91 -10.68
N ASP A 81 25.90 -13.81 -10.15
CA ASP A 81 26.91 -13.47 -9.17
C ASP A 81 28.06 -12.72 -9.84
N GLY A 82 28.61 -11.70 -9.19
CA GLY A 82 29.64 -10.89 -9.83
C GLY A 82 30.16 -9.77 -8.95
N GLY A 83 30.79 -8.78 -9.55
CA GLY A 83 31.15 -7.55 -8.84
C GLY A 83 29.94 -6.80 -8.34
N VAL A 84 30.07 -6.04 -7.25
CA VAL A 84 28.96 -5.31 -6.62
C VAL A 84 28.14 -4.49 -7.62
N LYS A 85 28.79 -3.84 -8.60
CA LYS A 85 28.14 -3.03 -9.63
C LYS A 85 27.74 -3.81 -10.90
N THR A 86 28.01 -5.11 -10.96
CA THR A 86 27.80 -5.92 -12.17
C THR A 86 26.95 -7.16 -11.94
N ALA A 87 26.61 -7.45 -10.69
CA ALA A 87 25.67 -8.51 -10.35
C ALA A 87 24.27 -8.18 -10.87
N TYR A 88 23.46 -9.22 -11.12
CA TYR A 88 22.06 -9.09 -11.50
C TYR A 88 21.17 -9.66 -10.41
N TYR A 89 20.13 -8.90 -10.07
CA TYR A 89 19.02 -9.31 -9.23
C TYR A 89 17.77 -9.45 -10.09
N GLY A 90 16.84 -10.32 -9.70
CA GLY A 90 15.56 -10.46 -10.41
C GLY A 90 14.46 -9.62 -9.78
N ASP A 91 14.37 -9.64 -8.48
CA ASP A 91 13.35 -8.91 -7.70
C ASP A 91 13.90 -8.77 -6.26
N PRO A 92 14.89 -7.89 -6.03
CA PRO A 92 15.45 -7.69 -4.71
C PRO A 92 14.36 -7.08 -3.81
N TRP A 93 14.01 -7.82 -2.73
CA TRP A 93 12.90 -7.40 -1.88
C TRP A 93 13.35 -6.74 -0.59
N ASP A 94 14.27 -7.37 0.15
CA ASP A 94 14.72 -6.87 1.44
C ASP A 94 16.23 -6.99 1.60
N ILE A 95 16.78 -6.17 2.51
CA ILE A 95 18.20 -6.10 2.79
C ILE A 95 18.45 -5.93 4.29
N THR A 96 19.32 -6.76 4.86
CA THR A 96 19.69 -6.72 6.27
C THR A 96 21.19 -6.95 6.46
N PRO A 97 21.83 -6.44 7.53
CA PRO A 97 23.21 -6.77 7.85
C PRO A 97 23.35 -8.29 8.05
N TYR A 98 24.38 -8.85 7.47
CA TYR A 98 24.71 -10.26 7.64
C TYR A 98 26.21 -10.45 7.52
N LEU A 99 26.84 -11.13 8.49
CA LEU A 99 28.30 -11.27 8.57
C LEU A 99 29.00 -9.88 8.49
N ASN A 100 29.92 -9.70 7.56
CA ASN A 100 30.61 -8.42 7.31
C ASN A 100 30.07 -7.66 6.10
N GLY A 101 28.83 -7.93 5.70
CA GLY A 101 28.17 -7.31 4.55
C GLY A 101 26.66 -7.34 4.72
N TYR A 102 25.93 -7.59 3.64
CA TYR A 102 24.46 -7.56 3.65
C TYR A 102 23.89 -8.80 2.97
N ALA A 103 22.84 -9.37 3.56
CA ALA A 103 21.98 -10.34 2.90
C ALA A 103 20.86 -9.61 2.16
N VAL A 104 20.49 -10.11 0.99
CA VAL A 104 19.39 -9.60 0.16
C VAL A 104 18.55 -10.78 -0.29
N THR A 105 17.23 -10.69 -0.14
CA THR A 105 16.29 -11.61 -0.78
C THR A 105 16.17 -11.26 -2.26
N ASP A 106 16.35 -12.25 -3.11
CA ASP A 106 16.09 -12.18 -4.55
C ASP A 106 14.87 -13.03 -4.84
N THR A 107 13.70 -12.40 -4.72
CA THR A 107 12.40 -13.07 -4.60
C THR A 107 12.03 -13.84 -5.86
N ALA A 108 12.28 -13.25 -7.05
CA ALA A 108 11.97 -13.89 -8.32
C ALA A 108 12.79 -15.16 -8.57
N PHE A 109 14.01 -15.20 -8.05
CA PHE A 109 14.91 -16.35 -8.21
C PHE A 109 14.98 -17.26 -6.98
N HIS A 110 14.14 -17.04 -5.98
CA HIS A 110 14.02 -17.94 -4.81
C HIS A 110 15.35 -18.18 -4.08
N VAL A 111 16.21 -17.16 -4.02
CA VAL A 111 17.55 -17.25 -3.40
C VAL A 111 17.80 -16.11 -2.43
N ILE A 112 18.79 -16.33 -1.56
CA ILE A 112 19.35 -15.27 -0.73
C ILE A 112 20.74 -14.93 -1.26
N ARG A 113 20.94 -13.64 -1.56
CA ARG A 113 22.20 -13.09 -2.05
C ARG A 113 22.97 -12.47 -0.89
N TYR A 114 24.28 -12.42 -1.00
CA TYR A 114 25.15 -11.76 -0.04
C TYR A 114 26.04 -10.74 -0.75
N ILE A 115 26.01 -9.52 -0.30
CA ILE A 115 26.84 -8.41 -0.78
C ILE A 115 28.03 -8.29 0.18
N SER A 116 29.24 -8.58 -0.30
CA SER A 116 30.51 -8.24 0.34
C SER A 116 31.02 -6.90 -0.20
N ASP A 117 32.20 -6.44 0.31
CA ASP A 117 32.82 -5.20 -0.18
C ASP A 117 33.09 -5.19 -1.70
N ALA A 118 33.30 -6.33 -2.31
CA ALA A 118 33.75 -6.44 -3.71
C ALA A 118 32.77 -7.19 -4.61
N LYS A 119 31.99 -8.11 -4.08
CA LYS A 119 31.20 -9.07 -4.88
C LYS A 119 29.85 -9.38 -4.26
N VAL A 120 28.94 -9.83 -5.12
CA VAL A 120 27.67 -10.45 -4.75
C VAL A 120 27.74 -11.94 -4.99
N TYR A 121 27.28 -12.72 -4.02
CA TYR A 121 27.21 -14.19 -4.09
C TYR A 121 25.82 -14.67 -3.75
N THR A 122 25.40 -15.78 -4.34
CA THR A 122 24.26 -16.56 -3.86
C THR A 122 24.73 -17.46 -2.71
N ILE A 123 24.18 -17.25 -1.52
CA ILE A 123 24.60 -18.02 -0.33
C ILE A 123 23.72 -19.24 -0.07
N VAL A 124 22.40 -19.12 -0.25
CA VAL A 124 21.45 -20.24 -0.11
C VAL A 124 20.29 -20.07 -1.10
N GLY A 125 19.73 -21.21 -1.50
CA GLY A 125 18.65 -21.31 -2.47
C GLY A 125 19.09 -22.01 -3.75
N SER A 126 18.21 -22.83 -4.31
CA SER A 126 18.47 -23.61 -5.53
C SER A 126 18.24 -22.81 -6.83
N GLY A 127 17.56 -21.67 -6.74
CA GLY A 127 17.05 -20.95 -7.91
C GLY A 127 15.66 -21.41 -8.37
N GLU A 128 15.15 -22.49 -7.82
CA GLU A 128 13.83 -23.04 -8.14
C GLU A 128 12.89 -22.90 -6.95
N ALA A 129 11.62 -22.59 -7.23
CA ALA A 129 10.58 -22.54 -6.20
C ALA A 129 10.42 -23.91 -5.51
N GLY A 130 10.44 -23.92 -4.19
CA GLY A 130 10.25 -25.16 -3.45
C GLY A 130 10.34 -24.99 -1.93
N TYR A 131 10.21 -26.11 -1.22
CA TYR A 131 10.33 -26.17 0.23
C TYR A 131 11.28 -27.28 0.63
N GLN A 132 12.54 -26.93 0.86
CA GLN A 132 13.55 -27.90 1.26
C GLN A 132 14.53 -27.28 2.25
N ASN A 133 14.74 -27.94 3.38
CA ASN A 133 15.83 -27.64 4.33
C ASN A 133 17.16 -28.21 3.83
N GLY A 134 18.27 -27.69 4.35
CA GLY A 134 19.61 -28.17 4.02
C GLY A 134 20.61 -27.03 3.87
N SER A 135 21.69 -27.27 3.16
CA SER A 135 22.78 -26.30 3.00
C SER A 135 22.93 -25.82 1.56
N SER A 136 23.29 -24.55 1.39
CA SER A 136 23.63 -23.93 0.11
C SER A 136 22.57 -24.16 -0.99
N VAL A 137 22.98 -24.55 -2.18
CA VAL A 137 22.14 -24.77 -3.37
C VAL A 137 21.18 -25.96 -3.26
N LYS A 138 21.25 -26.75 -2.21
CA LYS A 138 20.28 -27.83 -1.95
C LYS A 138 19.03 -27.35 -1.25
N THR A 139 19.05 -26.14 -0.74
CA THR A 139 17.88 -25.49 -0.11
C THR A 139 16.95 -24.95 -1.18
N ALA A 140 15.65 -25.05 -0.95
CA ALA A 140 14.67 -24.38 -1.79
C ALA A 140 13.77 -23.46 -0.94
N PHE A 141 13.52 -22.27 -1.46
CA PHE A 141 12.55 -21.28 -0.98
C PHE A 141 11.45 -21.10 -2.03
N ASN A 142 10.38 -20.43 -1.64
CA ASN A 142 9.33 -20.04 -2.58
C ASN A 142 8.91 -18.57 -2.31
N GLY A 143 9.44 -17.64 -3.13
CA GLY A 143 9.20 -16.21 -2.97
C GLY A 143 9.67 -15.68 -1.61
N PRO A 144 10.97 -15.81 -1.23
CA PRO A 144 11.46 -15.24 0.00
C PRO A 144 11.40 -13.72 -0.04
N THR A 145 10.94 -13.07 1.06
CA THR A 145 10.80 -11.62 1.15
C THR A 145 11.61 -11.05 2.31
N GLY A 146 11.03 -10.84 3.49
CA GLY A 146 11.68 -10.18 4.62
C GLY A 146 12.85 -10.96 5.22
N LEU A 147 13.78 -10.21 5.76
CA LEU A 147 15.00 -10.68 6.42
C LEU A 147 15.16 -10.06 7.79
N ALA A 148 15.66 -10.82 8.74
CA ALA A 148 16.16 -10.32 10.01
C ALA A 148 17.38 -11.11 10.46
N THR A 149 18.29 -10.47 11.21
CA THR A 149 19.50 -11.13 11.73
C THR A 149 19.51 -11.05 13.26
N ASP A 150 19.75 -12.20 13.94
CA ASP A 150 19.88 -12.22 15.39
C ASP A 150 21.30 -11.85 15.86
N ASP A 151 21.46 -11.61 17.16
CA ASP A 151 22.73 -11.25 17.79
C ASP A 151 23.81 -12.34 17.67
N ALA A 152 23.43 -13.58 17.35
CA ALA A 152 24.32 -14.69 17.12
C ALA A 152 24.76 -14.80 15.64
N GLY A 153 24.24 -13.93 14.77
CA GLY A 153 24.54 -13.90 13.33
C GLY A 153 23.75 -14.91 12.50
N ASN A 154 22.66 -15.48 13.04
CA ASN A 154 21.77 -16.28 12.22
C ASN A 154 20.82 -15.36 11.43
N LEU A 155 20.50 -15.75 10.21
CA LEU A 155 19.56 -15.02 9.34
C LEU A 155 18.20 -15.69 9.37
N TYR A 156 17.14 -14.91 9.57
CA TYR A 156 15.74 -15.32 9.44
C TYR A 156 15.20 -14.83 8.12
N VAL A 157 14.42 -15.68 7.44
CA VAL A 157 13.87 -15.44 6.12
C VAL A 157 12.36 -15.72 6.15
N ALA A 158 11.55 -14.77 5.76
CA ALA A 158 10.16 -15.01 5.46
C ALA A 158 10.06 -15.76 4.13
N ASP A 159 9.77 -17.05 4.18
CA ASP A 159 9.59 -17.92 3.01
C ASP A 159 8.10 -17.85 2.62
N THR A 160 7.71 -16.72 2.05
CA THR A 160 6.36 -16.16 1.99
C THR A 160 5.34 -17.10 1.38
N GLN A 161 5.64 -17.65 0.20
CA GLN A 161 4.73 -18.55 -0.49
C GLN A 161 4.69 -19.96 0.14
N ASN A 162 5.67 -20.28 1.00
CA ASN A 162 5.67 -21.49 1.82
C ASN A 162 4.99 -21.30 3.19
N ASN A 163 4.56 -20.09 3.54
CA ASN A 163 3.89 -19.77 4.81
C ASN A 163 4.71 -20.17 6.05
N VAL A 164 6.03 -20.01 6.00
CA VAL A 164 6.95 -20.33 7.09
C VAL A 164 8.05 -19.27 7.25
N ILE A 165 8.66 -19.26 8.44
CA ILE A 165 9.92 -18.56 8.68
C ILE A 165 11.04 -19.58 8.67
N ARG A 166 12.07 -19.32 7.85
CA ARG A 166 13.26 -20.15 7.78
C ARG A 166 14.41 -19.50 8.58
N LYS A 167 15.30 -20.32 9.07
CA LYS A 167 16.53 -19.87 9.73
C LYS A 167 17.74 -20.41 8.96
N VAL A 168 18.65 -19.52 8.62
CA VAL A 168 19.99 -19.83 8.07
C VAL A 168 20.98 -19.63 9.20
N ASP A 169 21.65 -20.67 9.64
CA ASP A 169 22.67 -20.56 10.68
C ASP A 169 23.97 -19.98 10.12
N THR A 170 24.92 -19.67 10.99
CA THR A 170 26.25 -19.10 10.63
C THR A 170 27.10 -20.01 9.77
N LYS A 171 26.68 -21.28 9.54
CA LYS A 171 27.33 -22.23 8.65
C LYS A 171 26.63 -22.37 7.30
N GLY A 172 25.51 -21.63 7.12
CA GLY A 172 24.69 -21.69 5.91
C GLY A 172 23.72 -22.88 5.88
N GLU A 173 23.44 -23.52 7.03
CA GLU A 173 22.43 -24.57 7.12
C GLU A 173 21.04 -23.94 7.32
N VAL A 174 20.09 -24.32 6.48
CA VAL A 174 18.71 -23.79 6.49
C VAL A 174 17.77 -24.79 7.13
N THR A 175 17.02 -24.31 8.10
CA THR A 175 15.97 -25.06 8.80
C THR A 175 14.67 -24.26 8.84
N THR A 176 13.55 -24.94 9.05
CA THR A 176 12.28 -24.25 9.37
C THR A 176 12.33 -23.80 10.83
N PHE A 177 12.21 -22.49 11.04
CA PHE A 177 12.21 -21.89 12.38
C PHE A 177 10.80 -21.84 12.97
N ALA A 178 9.80 -21.38 12.18
CA ALA A 178 8.42 -21.31 12.60
C ALA A 178 7.47 -21.54 11.42
N GLY A 179 6.31 -22.09 11.70
CA GLY A 179 5.27 -22.37 10.72
C GLY A 179 5.21 -23.84 10.30
N THR A 180 4.01 -24.31 9.95
CA THR A 180 3.77 -25.67 9.44
C THR A 180 3.82 -25.76 7.92
N GLY A 181 3.87 -24.62 7.20
CA GLY A 181 3.68 -24.55 5.75
C GLY A 181 2.21 -24.53 5.29
N LYS A 182 1.27 -24.73 6.19
CA LYS A 182 -0.15 -24.56 5.87
C LYS A 182 -0.56 -23.12 6.03
N GLU A 183 -1.19 -22.58 5.01
CA GLU A 183 -1.85 -21.29 5.08
C GLU A 183 -2.86 -21.26 6.22
N GLY A 184 -2.91 -20.19 6.99
CA GLY A 184 -3.87 -19.98 8.04
C GLY A 184 -3.33 -19.20 9.23
N TYR A 185 -4.13 -19.15 10.30
CA TYR A 185 -3.82 -18.45 11.53
C TYR A 185 -3.90 -19.41 12.72
N GLN A 186 -2.78 -19.62 13.38
CA GLN A 186 -2.69 -20.35 14.65
C GLN A 186 -1.47 -19.90 15.45
N ASP A 187 -1.67 -19.50 16.69
CA ASP A 187 -0.62 -19.32 17.71
C ASP A 187 -0.23 -20.67 18.32
N GLY A 188 0.94 -20.75 18.95
CA GLY A 188 1.42 -21.96 19.63
C GLY A 188 2.93 -22.15 19.54
N THR A 189 3.40 -23.37 19.71
CA THR A 189 4.84 -23.65 19.51
C THR A 189 5.27 -23.31 18.08
N ALA A 190 6.50 -22.83 17.89
CA ALA A 190 6.94 -22.25 16.63
C ALA A 190 6.66 -23.18 15.42
N LEU A 191 6.96 -24.49 15.54
CA LEU A 191 6.75 -25.45 14.46
C LEU A 191 5.30 -25.93 14.31
N ALA A 192 4.37 -25.53 15.20
CA ALA A 192 2.94 -25.84 15.08
C ALA A 192 2.10 -24.62 14.71
N ALA A 193 2.68 -23.44 14.66
CA ALA A 193 1.99 -22.21 14.27
C ALA A 193 1.63 -22.22 12.79
N HIS A 194 0.60 -21.45 12.43
CA HIS A 194 0.27 -21.19 11.04
C HIS A 194 0.43 -19.71 10.73
N PHE A 195 0.93 -19.43 9.54
CA PHE A 195 1.04 -18.11 8.92
C PHE A 195 0.29 -18.09 7.59
N ASN A 196 0.06 -16.88 7.07
CA ASN A 196 -0.46 -16.68 5.73
C ASN A 196 0.36 -15.58 5.05
N GLN A 197 1.24 -15.98 4.13
CA GLN A 197 2.12 -15.10 3.39
C GLN A 197 2.86 -14.10 4.32
N PRO A 198 3.65 -14.56 5.31
CA PRO A 198 4.45 -13.66 6.14
C PRO A 198 5.47 -12.92 5.26
N THR A 199 5.66 -11.61 5.49
CA THR A 199 6.57 -10.77 4.69
C THR A 199 7.69 -10.17 5.53
N GLY A 200 7.49 -8.98 6.12
CA GLY A 200 8.53 -8.28 6.86
C GLY A 200 8.88 -8.93 8.19
N LEU A 201 10.16 -8.88 8.51
CA LEU A 201 10.75 -9.43 9.72
C LEU A 201 11.63 -8.40 10.40
N ASP A 202 11.64 -8.40 11.74
CA ASP A 202 12.65 -7.72 12.51
C ASP A 202 13.00 -8.47 13.79
N TRP A 203 14.25 -8.33 14.25
CA TRP A 203 14.76 -8.98 15.45
C TRP A 203 15.20 -7.94 16.47
N GLU A 204 14.62 -7.98 17.65
CA GLU A 204 15.05 -7.16 18.78
C GLU A 204 15.03 -7.96 20.07
N ASP A 205 16.11 -7.92 20.84
CA ASP A 205 16.22 -8.46 22.21
C ASP A 205 15.70 -9.91 22.39
N GLY A 206 15.99 -10.80 21.45
CA GLY A 206 15.59 -12.21 21.53
C GLY A 206 14.18 -12.50 21.00
N VAL A 207 13.52 -11.51 20.41
CA VAL A 207 12.18 -11.62 19.84
C VAL A 207 12.23 -11.39 18.32
N LEU A 208 11.68 -12.31 17.55
CA LEU A 208 11.43 -12.11 16.13
C LEU A 208 10.01 -11.57 15.94
N TYR A 209 9.89 -10.38 15.39
CA TYR A 209 8.63 -9.77 14.97
C TYR A 209 8.35 -10.12 13.50
N ILE A 210 7.06 -10.29 13.17
CA ILE A 210 6.63 -10.81 11.86
C ILE A 210 5.38 -10.08 11.41
N ALA A 211 5.42 -9.51 10.20
CA ALA A 211 4.23 -9.09 9.49
C ALA A 211 3.57 -10.34 8.86
N ASP A 212 2.49 -10.83 9.47
CA ASP A 212 1.70 -11.97 8.98
C ASP A 212 0.63 -11.44 8.03
N THR A 213 1.08 -11.05 6.83
CA THR A 213 0.43 -10.16 5.87
C THR A 213 -0.95 -10.64 5.45
N GLY A 214 -1.07 -11.89 5.03
CA GLY A 214 -2.34 -12.47 4.61
C GLY A 214 -3.33 -12.71 5.76
N ASN A 215 -2.84 -12.72 7.01
CA ASN A 215 -3.68 -12.78 8.22
C ASN A 215 -3.99 -11.39 8.79
N HIS A 216 -3.46 -10.32 8.20
CA HIS A 216 -3.64 -8.94 8.66
C HIS A 216 -3.28 -8.74 10.14
N ARG A 217 -2.15 -9.35 10.58
CA ARG A 217 -1.69 -9.36 11.97
C ARG A 217 -0.20 -9.14 12.08
N ILE A 218 0.19 -8.68 13.27
CA ILE A 218 1.60 -8.68 13.68
C ILE A 218 1.78 -9.80 14.70
N ARG A 219 2.69 -10.70 14.36
CA ARG A 219 3.05 -11.84 15.20
C ARG A 219 4.44 -11.66 15.80
N LYS A 220 4.74 -12.39 16.85
CA LYS A 220 6.10 -12.50 17.39
C LYS A 220 6.43 -13.94 17.74
N VAL A 221 7.72 -14.29 17.62
CA VAL A 221 8.28 -15.53 18.13
C VAL A 221 9.20 -15.18 19.27
N GLU A 222 8.90 -15.70 20.44
CA GLU A 222 9.69 -15.52 21.66
C GLU A 222 9.78 -16.86 22.40
N ASN A 223 10.99 -17.27 22.78
CA ASN A 223 11.23 -18.55 23.48
C ASN A 223 10.60 -19.77 22.77
N GLY A 224 10.60 -19.80 21.44
CA GLY A 224 10.06 -20.90 20.64
C GLY A 224 8.52 -20.94 20.57
N VAL A 225 7.84 -19.87 20.96
CA VAL A 225 6.38 -19.75 20.91
C VAL A 225 5.98 -18.58 20.00
N VAL A 226 5.09 -18.84 19.07
CA VAL A 226 4.44 -17.81 18.25
C VAL A 226 3.21 -17.29 18.97
N THR A 227 3.11 -15.97 19.09
CA THR A 227 1.92 -15.28 19.63
C THR A 227 1.54 -14.09 18.74
N THR A 228 0.28 -13.72 18.78
CA THR A 228 -0.20 -12.49 18.14
C THR A 228 0.13 -11.29 19.03
N LEU A 229 0.94 -10.36 18.52
CA LEU A 229 1.27 -9.11 19.19
C LEU A 229 0.13 -8.10 19.04
N ALA A 230 -0.39 -7.96 17.83
CA ALA A 230 -1.49 -7.04 17.51
C ALA A 230 -2.26 -7.50 16.28
N GLY A 231 -3.50 -7.06 16.19
CA GLY A 231 -4.40 -7.33 15.08
C GLY A 231 -5.43 -8.39 15.38
N THR A 232 -6.65 -8.14 14.95
CA THR A 232 -7.74 -9.11 14.96
C THR A 232 -8.17 -9.39 13.53
N ALA A 233 -8.91 -10.50 13.32
CA ALA A 233 -9.51 -10.79 12.03
C ALA A 233 -10.37 -9.59 11.61
N GLY A 234 -10.17 -9.12 10.39
CA GLY A 234 -11.07 -8.17 9.75
C GLY A 234 -12.44 -8.81 9.48
N TYR A 235 -13.20 -8.23 8.59
CA TYR A 235 -14.51 -8.75 8.23
C TYR A 235 -14.35 -10.04 7.40
N TYR A 236 -15.09 -11.07 7.82
CA TYR A 236 -15.24 -12.29 7.01
C TYR A 236 -16.24 -12.01 5.89
N LEU A 237 -15.77 -11.99 4.66
CA LEU A 237 -16.65 -11.95 3.50
C LEU A 237 -17.22 -13.34 3.24
N GLN A 238 -18.51 -13.51 3.54
CA GLN A 238 -19.23 -14.79 3.27
C GLN A 238 -19.22 -15.19 1.78
N SER A 239 -18.91 -14.25 0.88
CA SER A 239 -18.95 -14.50 -0.57
C SER A 239 -17.76 -15.31 -1.10
N ASN A 240 -16.59 -15.24 -0.45
CA ASN A 240 -15.37 -15.91 -0.94
C ASN A 240 -14.56 -16.62 0.15
N GLY A 241 -15.01 -16.58 1.41
CA GLY A 241 -14.30 -17.25 2.51
C GLY A 241 -12.99 -16.56 2.94
N ILE A 242 -12.73 -15.34 2.49
CA ILE A 242 -11.51 -14.60 2.78
C ILE A 242 -11.75 -13.62 3.92
N PHE A 243 -10.77 -13.51 4.83
CA PHE A 243 -10.73 -12.43 5.82
C PHE A 243 -10.13 -11.19 5.17
N GLU A 244 -10.86 -10.09 5.17
CA GLU A 244 -10.32 -8.80 4.76
C GLU A 244 -9.71 -8.06 5.94
N GLY A 245 -8.65 -7.31 5.68
CA GLY A 245 -8.05 -6.39 6.62
C GLY A 245 -9.01 -5.26 7.00
N GLY A 246 -8.69 -4.56 8.07
CA GLY A 246 -9.43 -3.40 8.54
C GLY A 246 -8.48 -2.29 8.98
N TYR A 247 -9.05 -1.13 9.31
CA TYR A 247 -8.32 -0.02 9.89
C TYR A 247 -8.96 0.37 11.21
N GLN A 248 -8.28 0.05 12.31
CA GLN A 248 -8.70 0.42 13.66
C GLN A 248 -7.50 0.58 14.58
N ASP A 249 -7.39 1.73 15.24
CA ASP A 249 -6.48 1.98 16.36
C ASP A 249 -7.10 1.51 17.69
N GLY A 250 -6.30 1.49 18.77
CA GLY A 250 -6.72 1.13 20.11
C GLY A 250 -6.00 -0.10 20.65
N ALA A 251 -6.64 -0.85 21.55
CA ALA A 251 -6.03 -2.02 22.18
C ALA A 251 -5.50 -3.01 21.12
N ALA A 252 -4.26 -3.47 21.26
CA ALA A 252 -3.56 -4.30 20.29
C ALA A 252 -4.37 -5.53 19.86
N VAL A 253 -5.09 -6.16 20.78
CA VAL A 253 -5.94 -7.34 20.50
C VAL A 253 -7.22 -7.01 19.73
N ALA A 254 -7.62 -5.74 19.66
CA ALA A 254 -8.81 -5.27 18.95
C ALA A 254 -8.47 -4.44 17.71
N ALA A 255 -7.22 -4.00 17.59
CA ALA A 255 -6.74 -3.24 16.44
C ALA A 255 -6.87 -4.03 15.13
N GLN A 256 -6.97 -3.32 14.03
CA GLN A 256 -7.06 -3.92 12.70
C GLN A 256 -5.99 -3.34 11.77
N PHE A 257 -5.41 -4.22 10.96
CA PHE A 257 -4.46 -3.91 9.89
C PHE A 257 -4.98 -4.42 8.56
N SER A 258 -4.40 -3.95 7.47
CA SER A 258 -4.68 -4.44 6.12
C SER A 258 -3.38 -4.67 5.35
N ASN A 259 -3.06 -5.92 5.08
CA ASN A 259 -1.82 -6.31 4.41
C ASN A 259 -0.58 -5.59 4.99
N PRO A 260 -0.27 -5.75 6.29
CA PRO A 260 0.96 -5.19 6.84
C PRO A 260 2.16 -5.84 6.14
N MET A 261 3.06 -5.03 5.59
CA MET A 261 4.17 -5.51 4.76
C MET A 261 5.47 -5.60 5.52
N ASP A 262 5.69 -4.72 6.49
CA ASP A 262 6.93 -4.69 7.26
C ASP A 262 6.69 -4.32 8.73
N VAL A 263 7.64 -4.71 9.55
CA VAL A 263 7.73 -4.40 10.98
C VAL A 263 9.14 -3.94 11.31
N LEU A 264 9.23 -2.94 12.20
CA LEU A 264 10.50 -2.44 12.74
C LEU A 264 10.35 -2.25 14.24
N ALA A 265 11.12 -2.97 15.03
CA ALA A 265 11.17 -2.84 16.48
C ALA A 265 12.27 -1.87 16.91
N ASP A 266 11.97 -0.99 17.85
CA ASP A 266 12.96 -0.10 18.48
C ASP A 266 12.54 0.16 19.94
N LYS A 267 13.34 -0.33 20.89
CA LYS A 267 13.17 -0.12 22.35
C LYS A 267 11.78 -0.46 22.89
N GLY A 268 11.25 -1.61 22.41
CA GLY A 268 9.94 -2.13 22.83
C GLY A 268 8.75 -1.47 22.13
N VAL A 269 8.98 -0.65 21.15
CA VAL A 269 7.98 -0.10 20.22
C VAL A 269 8.09 -0.83 18.89
N VAL A 270 6.96 -1.23 18.30
CA VAL A 270 6.96 -1.85 16.97
C VAL A 270 6.21 -0.96 15.99
N TYR A 271 6.92 -0.50 14.97
CA TYR A 271 6.34 0.22 13.84
C TYR A 271 5.91 -0.78 12.77
N VAL A 272 4.86 -0.46 12.04
CA VAL A 272 4.24 -1.35 11.05
C VAL A 272 3.95 -0.57 9.78
N ALA A 273 4.45 -1.05 8.65
CA ALA A 273 4.04 -0.60 7.33
C ALA A 273 2.68 -1.24 6.98
N ASP A 274 1.58 -0.59 7.33
CA ASP A 274 0.20 -1.06 7.12
C ASP A 274 -0.27 -0.71 5.70
N SER A 275 0.29 -1.43 4.72
CA SER A 275 0.32 -1.11 3.30
C SER A 275 -1.09 -1.00 2.70
N GLY A 276 -1.98 -1.95 2.98
CA GLY A 276 -3.36 -1.94 2.49
C GLY A 276 -4.21 -0.80 3.08
N ASN A 277 -3.77 -0.20 4.19
CA ASN A 277 -4.40 0.99 4.78
C ASN A 277 -3.68 2.29 4.41
N SER A 278 -2.60 2.22 3.62
CA SER A 278 -1.78 3.39 3.26
C SER A 278 -1.30 4.17 4.51
N ALA A 279 -0.87 3.46 5.53
CA ALA A 279 -0.55 4.02 6.83
C ALA A 279 0.71 3.38 7.43
N VAL A 280 1.44 4.16 8.23
CA VAL A 280 2.40 3.62 9.18
C VAL A 280 1.74 3.59 10.55
N ARG A 281 1.78 2.44 11.22
CA ARG A 281 1.19 2.24 12.53
C ARG A 281 2.28 2.02 13.58
N LYS A 282 1.94 2.22 14.82
CA LYS A 282 2.82 2.05 15.98
C LYS A 282 2.13 1.20 17.04
N ILE A 283 2.81 0.17 17.54
CA ILE A 283 2.37 -0.68 18.65
C ILE A 283 3.26 -0.34 19.84
N GLU A 284 2.66 0.16 20.90
CA GLU A 284 3.36 0.55 22.11
C GLU A 284 2.46 0.31 23.33
N HIS A 285 3.01 -0.27 24.40
CA HIS A 285 2.28 -0.55 25.66
C HIS A 285 0.93 -1.26 25.45
N GLY A 286 0.85 -2.19 24.48
CA GLY A 286 -0.36 -2.96 24.19
C GLY A 286 -1.46 -2.18 23.45
N ASN A 287 -1.12 -1.02 22.87
CA ASN A 287 -2.02 -0.23 22.02
C ASN A 287 -1.41 -0.02 20.64
N VAL A 288 -2.28 0.07 19.64
CA VAL A 288 -1.95 0.47 18.26
C VAL A 288 -2.42 1.89 18.04
N SER A 289 -1.57 2.69 17.45
CA SER A 289 -1.90 4.04 16.98
C SER A 289 -1.36 4.26 15.59
N THR A 290 -1.96 5.18 14.83
CA THR A 290 -1.46 5.58 13.54
C THR A 290 -0.39 6.64 13.71
N VAL A 291 0.76 6.47 13.08
CA VAL A 291 1.79 7.49 12.96
C VAL A 291 1.29 8.52 11.96
N VAL A 292 0.89 9.70 12.45
CA VAL A 292 0.42 10.77 11.56
C VAL A 292 1.63 11.35 10.85
N ILE A 293 1.69 11.13 9.54
CA ILE A 293 2.64 11.82 8.68
C ILE A 293 2.06 13.22 8.45
N ASN A 294 2.67 14.23 9.05
CA ASN A 294 2.21 15.61 8.96
C ASN A 294 2.44 16.11 7.53
N ALA A 295 1.39 16.04 6.72
CA ALA A 295 1.42 16.53 5.35
C ALA A 295 1.53 18.05 5.35
N ASN A 296 2.59 18.60 4.78
CA ASN A 296 2.59 20.00 4.38
C ASN A 296 1.51 20.18 3.30
N PRO A 297 0.58 21.14 3.47
CA PRO A 297 -0.45 21.40 2.46
C PRO A 297 0.08 21.74 1.07
N ALA A 298 1.37 22.09 0.95
CA ALA A 298 2.04 22.37 -0.32
C ALA A 298 2.59 21.12 -1.03
N PHE A 299 2.80 20.00 -0.30
CA PHE A 299 3.32 18.74 -0.84
C PHE A 299 2.66 17.58 -0.10
N SER A 300 1.61 17.01 -0.70
CA SER A 300 0.89 15.89 -0.11
C SER A 300 1.63 14.57 -0.40
N VAL A 301 2.71 14.28 0.34
CA VAL A 301 3.28 12.93 0.35
C VAL A 301 2.57 12.15 1.45
N TYR A 302 1.58 11.37 1.07
CA TYR A 302 0.95 10.38 1.95
C TYR A 302 1.46 8.99 1.58
N PRO A 303 1.61 8.08 2.55
CA PRO A 303 1.86 6.69 2.20
C PRO A 303 0.74 6.17 1.33
N THR A 304 1.09 5.67 0.16
CA THR A 304 0.16 4.98 -0.73
C THR A 304 0.26 3.47 -0.55
N ARG A 305 1.51 2.97 -0.53
CA ARG A 305 1.86 1.59 -0.20
C ARG A 305 3.18 1.57 0.59
N PRO A 306 3.16 1.89 1.89
CA PRO A 306 4.35 1.76 2.72
C PRO A 306 4.79 0.29 2.75
N ASN A 307 6.06 0.03 2.44
CA ASN A 307 6.59 -1.32 2.38
C ASN A 307 7.68 -1.57 3.42
N GLY A 308 8.76 -0.83 3.41
CA GLY A 308 9.90 -1.02 4.30
C GLY A 308 10.06 0.14 5.28
N LEU A 309 10.62 -0.13 6.43
CA LEU A 309 10.83 0.79 7.54
C LEU A 309 12.28 0.75 8.03
N ALA A 310 12.90 1.90 8.27
CA ALA A 310 14.21 1.98 8.91
C ALA A 310 14.38 3.25 9.72
N PHE A 311 15.14 3.21 10.81
CA PHE A 311 15.57 4.42 11.52
C PHE A 311 16.94 4.88 11.04
N LEU A 312 17.07 6.18 10.78
CA LEU A 312 18.33 6.88 10.58
C LEU A 312 18.29 8.22 11.30
N ASP A 313 19.26 8.48 12.17
CA ASP A 313 19.39 9.74 12.94
C ASP A 313 18.12 10.15 13.70
N GLY A 314 17.40 9.16 14.27
CA GLY A 314 16.16 9.37 15.04
C GLY A 314 14.94 9.70 14.18
N MET A 315 15.06 9.60 12.87
CA MET A 315 13.95 9.73 11.93
C MET A 315 13.56 8.37 11.36
N LEU A 316 12.26 8.09 11.31
CA LEU A 316 11.73 6.90 10.66
C LEU A 316 11.65 7.15 9.15
N TYR A 317 12.35 6.34 8.37
CA TYR A 317 12.26 6.32 6.92
C TYR A 317 11.32 5.23 6.46
N VAL A 318 10.57 5.53 5.42
CA VAL A 318 9.54 4.67 4.84
C VAL A 318 9.75 4.57 3.34
N THR A 319 9.75 3.37 2.81
CA THR A 319 9.64 3.16 1.37
C THR A 319 8.17 3.08 0.97
N ASP A 320 7.83 3.64 -0.15
CA ASP A 320 6.49 3.57 -0.74
C ASP A 320 6.61 3.06 -2.18
N SER A 321 6.33 1.79 -2.36
CA SER A 321 6.56 1.10 -3.63
C SER A 321 5.64 1.58 -4.75
N PHE A 322 4.43 2.02 -4.43
CA PHE A 322 3.50 2.53 -5.44
C PHE A 322 3.82 3.98 -5.85
N ALA A 323 4.21 4.80 -4.88
CA ALA A 323 4.59 6.18 -5.16
C ALA A 323 6.02 6.29 -5.73
N GLY A 324 6.83 5.23 -5.65
CA GLY A 324 8.25 5.27 -6.01
C GLY A 324 9.05 6.20 -5.10
N LEU A 325 8.76 6.24 -3.81
CA LEU A 325 9.34 7.22 -2.90
C LEU A 325 10.02 6.56 -1.69
N VAL A 326 11.09 7.21 -1.23
CA VAL A 326 11.62 7.05 0.12
C VAL A 326 11.50 8.38 0.83
N TYR A 327 10.81 8.41 1.97
CA TYR A 327 10.59 9.64 2.75
C TYR A 327 10.78 9.40 4.24
N SER A 328 11.08 10.47 4.98
CA SER A 328 11.27 10.39 6.43
C SER A 328 10.11 10.99 7.21
N VAL A 329 9.88 10.41 8.39
CA VAL A 329 8.89 10.84 9.39
C VAL A 329 9.63 11.15 10.68
N SER A 330 9.48 12.37 11.24
CA SER A 330 10.14 12.69 12.50
C SER A 330 9.46 12.02 13.71
N ASP A 331 10.25 11.51 14.65
CA ASP A 331 9.75 10.90 15.89
C ASP A 331 8.94 11.89 16.78
N ALA A 332 9.14 13.19 16.62
CA ALA A 332 8.33 14.22 17.26
C ALA A 332 6.86 14.20 16.80
N MET A 333 6.60 13.70 15.59
CA MET A 333 5.24 13.51 15.05
C MET A 333 4.60 12.24 15.59
N ALA A 334 5.40 11.22 15.95
CA ALA A 334 4.94 10.01 16.60
C ALA A 334 4.60 10.19 18.09
N LYS A 335 5.11 11.25 18.72
CA LYS A 335 4.91 11.50 20.16
C LYS A 335 3.65 12.28 20.51
N ASP A 336 3.01 12.95 19.56
CA ASP A 336 1.86 13.81 19.83
C ASP A 336 0.51 13.06 19.89
N THR A 337 0.52 11.74 19.70
CA THR A 337 -0.69 10.88 19.80
C THR A 337 -0.95 10.33 21.21
N THR A 338 -0.14 10.69 22.24
CA THR A 338 -0.31 10.20 23.62
C THR A 338 -1.27 11.03 24.49
N SER A 339 -1.77 12.16 24.00
CA SER A 339 -2.97 12.77 24.57
C SER A 339 -4.19 12.10 23.92
N GLY A 340 -5.00 11.41 24.69
CA GLY A 340 -6.16 10.62 24.26
C GLY A 340 -7.29 11.37 23.54
N ASP A 341 -6.95 12.45 22.86
CA ASP A 341 -7.78 13.14 21.88
C ASP A 341 -7.21 12.84 20.51
N GLY A 342 -7.76 11.84 19.82
CA GLY A 342 -7.47 11.57 18.41
C GLY A 342 -7.45 12.89 17.66
N VAL A 343 -6.36 13.16 16.92
CA VAL A 343 -6.27 14.40 16.12
C VAL A 343 -7.44 14.39 15.13
N MET A 344 -8.51 15.10 15.47
CA MET A 344 -9.65 15.26 14.59
C MET A 344 -9.18 16.06 13.38
N VAL A 345 -8.92 15.36 12.27
CA VAL A 345 -8.58 15.98 10.99
C VAL A 345 -9.67 16.96 10.59
N PHE A 346 -10.91 16.59 10.89
CA PHE A 346 -12.10 17.39 10.69
C PHE A 346 -12.89 17.52 12.00
N LYS A 347 -13.28 18.73 12.35
CA LYS A 347 -14.05 19.01 13.57
C LYS A 347 -15.46 18.38 13.55
N ASP A 348 -15.96 18.06 12.37
CA ASP A 348 -17.30 17.57 12.07
C ASP A 348 -17.32 16.11 11.58
N VAL A 349 -16.21 15.35 11.83
CA VAL A 349 -16.10 13.91 11.58
C VAL A 349 -15.57 13.25 12.83
N ASN A 350 -16.43 12.56 13.58
CA ASN A 350 -16.05 11.88 14.80
C ASN A 350 -15.73 10.41 14.54
N GLU A 351 -14.93 9.79 15.40
CA GLU A 351 -14.55 8.37 15.29
C GLU A 351 -15.76 7.41 15.27
N LYS A 352 -16.86 7.79 15.90
CA LYS A 352 -18.09 6.98 15.98
C LYS A 352 -19.04 7.20 14.80
N ASP A 353 -18.75 8.14 13.91
CA ASP A 353 -19.58 8.40 12.74
C ASP A 353 -19.43 7.23 11.76
N TRP A 354 -20.56 6.73 11.24
CA TRP A 354 -20.57 5.59 10.30
C TRP A 354 -19.72 5.84 9.04
N PHE A 355 -19.52 7.10 8.70
CA PHE A 355 -18.74 7.53 7.53
C PHE A 355 -17.28 7.86 7.86
N ASN A 356 -16.85 7.85 9.13
CA ASN A 356 -15.50 8.23 9.54
C ASN A 356 -14.45 7.48 8.72
N LYS A 357 -14.54 6.14 8.68
CA LYS A 357 -13.61 5.27 7.96
C LYS A 357 -13.52 5.66 6.48
N ALA A 358 -14.65 5.90 5.83
CA ALA A 358 -14.68 6.23 4.41
C ALA A 358 -14.11 7.62 4.13
N VAL A 359 -14.45 8.61 4.96
CA VAL A 359 -13.91 9.97 4.85
C VAL A 359 -12.39 9.96 5.03
N MET A 360 -11.89 9.29 6.07
CA MET A 360 -10.46 9.22 6.35
C MET A 360 -9.71 8.42 5.27
N PHE A 361 -10.30 7.35 4.75
CA PHE A 361 -9.77 6.58 3.63
C PHE A 361 -9.61 7.42 2.36
N MET A 362 -10.63 8.21 1.99
CA MET A 362 -10.61 9.06 0.81
C MET A 362 -9.72 10.29 1.00
N TYR A 363 -9.75 10.88 2.19
CA TYR A 363 -8.91 12.03 2.54
C TYR A 363 -7.43 11.64 2.58
N GLY A 364 -7.09 10.54 3.24
CA GLY A 364 -5.71 10.05 3.33
C GLY A 364 -5.07 9.72 1.97
N ARG A 365 -5.89 9.52 0.93
CA ARG A 365 -5.45 9.32 -0.45
C ARG A 365 -5.51 10.59 -1.31
N ASN A 366 -5.76 11.76 -0.72
CA ASN A 366 -5.97 13.02 -1.45
C ASN A 366 -7.09 13.00 -2.50
N LEU A 367 -7.96 12.01 -2.45
CA LEU A 367 -9.06 11.89 -3.40
C LEU A 367 -10.18 12.88 -3.10
N ILE A 368 -10.36 13.22 -1.81
CA ILE A 368 -11.35 14.21 -1.36
C ILE A 368 -10.70 15.18 -0.37
N SER A 369 -11.10 16.45 -0.40
CA SER A 369 -10.59 17.49 0.49
C SER A 369 -11.67 17.96 1.46
N GLY A 370 -11.29 18.61 2.56
CA GLY A 370 -12.21 19.36 3.42
C GLY A 370 -12.82 20.58 2.71
N THR A 371 -13.78 21.21 3.36
CA THR A 371 -14.49 22.41 2.85
C THR A 371 -13.93 23.73 3.43
N GLY A 372 -12.92 23.66 4.30
CA GLY A 372 -12.27 24.78 4.99
C GLY A 372 -12.37 24.65 6.51
N ASP A 373 -11.57 25.41 7.24
CA ASP A 373 -11.51 25.48 8.71
C ASP A 373 -11.53 24.14 9.46
N LYS A 374 -10.86 23.13 8.93
CA LYS A 374 -10.89 21.76 9.44
C LYS A 374 -12.33 21.18 9.47
N GLN A 375 -13.13 21.47 8.47
CA GLN A 375 -14.43 20.86 8.26
C GLN A 375 -14.44 19.98 7.01
N PHE A 376 -15.09 18.84 7.08
CA PHE A 376 -15.38 17.96 5.96
C PHE A 376 -16.73 18.26 5.33
N SER A 377 -17.66 18.74 6.13
CA SER A 377 -19.07 18.96 5.76
C SER A 377 -19.77 17.69 5.29
N PRO A 378 -19.81 16.61 6.12
CA PRO A 378 -20.25 15.28 5.70
C PRO A 378 -21.69 15.25 5.17
N ASN A 379 -22.54 16.13 5.67
CA ASN A 379 -23.97 16.22 5.32
C ASN A 379 -24.25 17.12 4.11
N TRP A 380 -23.24 17.80 3.55
CA TRP A 380 -23.43 18.59 2.33
C TRP A 380 -23.57 17.67 1.12
N ASN A 381 -24.48 18.01 0.22
CA ASN A 381 -24.59 17.31 -1.04
C ASN A 381 -23.35 17.53 -1.91
N MET A 382 -22.90 16.47 -2.57
CA MET A 382 -21.82 16.57 -3.54
C MET A 382 -22.32 17.05 -4.88
N THR A 383 -21.61 17.97 -5.53
CA THR A 383 -21.93 18.41 -6.88
C THR A 383 -21.34 17.47 -7.93
N ARG A 384 -21.84 17.53 -9.16
CA ARG A 384 -21.33 16.76 -10.31
C ARG A 384 -19.85 17.07 -10.59
N GLY A 385 -19.47 18.37 -10.51
CA GLY A 385 -18.08 18.80 -10.67
C GLY A 385 -17.13 18.24 -9.59
N MET A 386 -17.57 18.24 -8.33
CA MET A 386 -16.82 17.60 -7.24
C MET A 386 -16.66 16.10 -7.47
N PHE A 387 -17.71 15.40 -7.89
CA PHE A 387 -17.69 13.96 -8.11
C PHE A 387 -16.70 13.56 -9.22
N VAL A 388 -16.76 14.24 -10.36
CA VAL A 388 -15.84 14.02 -11.49
C VAL A 388 -14.39 14.34 -11.10
N THR A 389 -14.18 15.36 -10.24
CA THR A 389 -12.85 15.64 -9.69
C THR A 389 -12.28 14.45 -8.91
N VAL A 390 -13.11 13.80 -8.09
CA VAL A 390 -12.65 12.60 -7.34
C VAL A 390 -12.33 11.46 -8.30
N MET A 391 -13.13 11.23 -9.32
CA MET A 391 -12.85 10.20 -10.35
C MET A 391 -11.52 10.45 -11.06
N GLY A 392 -11.27 11.70 -11.49
CA GLY A 392 -10.01 12.05 -12.15
C GLY A 392 -8.80 11.90 -11.22
N ARG A 393 -8.93 12.25 -9.94
CA ARG A 393 -7.86 12.01 -8.95
C ARG A 393 -7.61 10.51 -8.71
N ILE A 394 -8.63 9.67 -8.81
CA ILE A 394 -8.46 8.21 -8.77
C ILE A 394 -7.64 7.74 -9.97
N SER A 395 -7.95 8.20 -11.18
CA SER A 395 -7.19 7.87 -12.39
C SER A 395 -5.74 8.40 -12.33
N GLU A 396 -5.53 9.64 -11.84
CA GLU A 396 -4.18 10.17 -11.60
C GLU A 396 -3.40 9.32 -10.58
N ALA A 397 -4.05 8.82 -9.54
CA ALA A 397 -3.44 7.93 -8.54
C ALA A 397 -3.08 6.53 -9.10
N GLU A 398 -3.75 6.10 -10.16
CA GLU A 398 -3.45 4.85 -10.90
C GLU A 398 -2.46 5.11 -12.07
N GLY A 399 -1.87 6.31 -12.16
CA GLY A 399 -0.80 6.65 -13.09
C GLY A 399 -1.24 7.35 -14.38
N GLU A 400 -2.51 7.69 -14.54
CA GLU A 400 -2.98 8.44 -15.71
C GLU A 400 -2.56 9.92 -15.62
N VAL A 401 -2.12 10.50 -16.73
CA VAL A 401 -1.76 11.92 -16.79
C VAL A 401 -2.92 12.71 -17.38
N ILE A 402 -3.62 13.49 -16.54
CA ILE A 402 -4.73 14.34 -16.96
C ILE A 402 -4.22 15.76 -17.27
N ALA A 403 -4.15 16.10 -18.55
CA ALA A 403 -3.69 17.40 -19.00
C ALA A 403 -4.73 18.50 -18.73
N ASN A 404 -4.24 19.73 -18.52
CA ASN A 404 -5.12 20.90 -18.43
C ASN A 404 -5.33 21.48 -19.84
N SER A 405 -6.18 20.83 -20.63
CA SER A 405 -6.44 21.18 -22.05
C SER A 405 -7.59 22.16 -22.25
N GLY A 406 -8.18 22.69 -21.16
CA GLY A 406 -9.44 23.43 -21.24
C GLY A 406 -10.66 22.51 -21.15
N CYS A 407 -11.86 23.07 -21.22
CA CYS A 407 -13.11 22.31 -21.16
C CYS A 407 -14.11 22.83 -22.22
N ASP A 408 -14.68 21.91 -23.01
CA ASP A 408 -15.57 22.25 -24.14
C ASP A 408 -17.03 22.49 -23.72
N PHE A 409 -17.41 22.19 -22.47
CA PHE A 409 -18.77 22.44 -21.99
C PHE A 409 -18.99 23.94 -21.76
N ALA A 410 -20.08 24.48 -22.33
CA ALA A 410 -20.36 25.92 -22.33
C ALA A 410 -20.61 26.51 -20.92
N ASP A 411 -21.00 25.66 -19.97
CA ASP A 411 -21.29 26.04 -18.58
C ASP A 411 -20.14 25.73 -17.61
N VAL A 412 -18.98 25.30 -18.10
CA VAL A 412 -17.78 25.02 -17.30
C VAL A 412 -16.77 26.13 -17.47
N LYS A 413 -16.50 26.88 -16.40
CA LYS A 413 -15.46 27.91 -16.40
C LYS A 413 -14.08 27.26 -16.40
N GLN A 414 -13.17 27.76 -17.24
CA GLN A 414 -11.85 27.18 -17.50
C GLN A 414 -10.88 27.23 -16.29
N ASP A 415 -11.08 28.20 -15.40
CA ASP A 415 -10.27 28.43 -14.19
C ASP A 415 -10.72 27.60 -12.98
N MET A 416 -11.81 26.85 -13.11
CA MET A 416 -12.31 26.02 -12.03
C MET A 416 -11.52 24.71 -11.90
N TYR A 417 -11.27 24.30 -10.64
CA TYR A 417 -10.49 23.11 -10.30
C TYR A 417 -10.99 21.80 -10.94
N TYR A 418 -12.28 21.73 -11.28
CA TYR A 418 -12.91 20.57 -11.91
C TYR A 418 -12.82 20.57 -13.44
N ALA A 419 -12.43 21.70 -14.08
CA ALA A 419 -12.52 21.85 -15.54
C ALA A 419 -11.71 20.78 -16.29
N LYS A 420 -10.45 20.55 -15.91
CA LYS A 420 -9.60 19.54 -16.53
C LYS A 420 -10.16 18.13 -16.37
N TYR A 421 -10.77 17.82 -15.23
CA TYR A 421 -11.33 16.50 -14.96
C TYR A 421 -12.63 16.25 -15.72
N ILE A 422 -13.45 17.28 -15.92
CA ILE A 422 -14.66 17.20 -16.73
C ILE A 422 -14.30 16.98 -18.19
N GLN A 423 -13.31 17.69 -18.73
CA GLN A 423 -12.83 17.48 -20.10
C GLN A 423 -12.27 16.07 -20.28
N TRP A 424 -11.41 15.62 -19.38
CA TRP A 424 -10.89 14.25 -19.37
C TRP A 424 -12.00 13.20 -19.35
N ALA A 425 -13.00 13.37 -18.48
CA ALA A 425 -14.10 12.42 -18.38
C ALA A 425 -14.96 12.39 -19.65
N LYS A 426 -15.10 13.53 -20.35
CA LYS A 426 -15.74 13.63 -21.66
C LYS A 426 -14.97 12.86 -22.74
N GLU A 427 -13.66 13.11 -22.85
CA GLU A 427 -12.78 12.50 -23.85
C GLU A 427 -12.70 10.97 -23.71
N ASN A 428 -12.87 10.46 -22.47
CA ASN A 428 -12.84 9.04 -22.16
C ASN A 428 -14.24 8.39 -22.05
N ASN A 429 -15.29 9.08 -22.49
CA ASN A 429 -16.68 8.59 -22.46
C ASN A 429 -17.18 8.18 -21.06
N ILE A 430 -16.60 8.75 -20.00
CA ILE A 430 -17.03 8.52 -18.61
C ILE A 430 -18.32 9.29 -18.32
N ILE A 431 -18.50 10.44 -18.98
CA ILE A 431 -19.70 11.28 -18.93
C ILE A 431 -20.26 11.51 -20.34
N ASP A 432 -21.52 11.95 -20.41
CA ASP A 432 -22.19 12.23 -21.68
C ASP A 432 -21.58 13.43 -22.43
N ASN A 433 -21.58 13.36 -23.75
CA ASN A 433 -21.05 14.38 -24.68
C ASN A 433 -22.09 15.46 -25.02
N GLY A 434 -22.82 16.00 -24.03
CA GLY A 434 -23.76 17.11 -24.24
C GLY A 434 -23.09 18.48 -24.38
N ASP A 435 -23.88 19.53 -24.62
CA ASP A 435 -23.38 20.92 -24.67
C ASP A 435 -23.14 21.51 -23.26
N LEU A 436 -23.84 21.00 -22.25
CA LEU A 436 -23.79 21.44 -20.86
C LEU A 436 -23.53 20.26 -19.93
N PHE A 437 -22.71 20.49 -18.91
CA PHE A 437 -22.37 19.48 -17.88
C PHE A 437 -23.10 19.69 -16.55
N TYR A 438 -23.47 20.92 -16.22
CA TYR A 438 -24.09 21.32 -14.94
C TYR A 438 -23.19 21.00 -13.73
N PRO A 439 -21.96 21.55 -13.64
CA PRO A 439 -20.98 21.19 -12.61
C PRO A 439 -21.43 21.47 -11.19
N GLU A 440 -22.26 22.50 -10.97
CA GLU A 440 -22.75 22.89 -9.65
C GLU A 440 -24.05 22.18 -9.24
N LYS A 441 -24.67 21.39 -10.13
CA LYS A 441 -25.84 20.59 -9.80
C LYS A 441 -25.44 19.45 -8.85
N ASN A 442 -26.25 19.23 -7.80
CA ASN A 442 -26.06 18.07 -6.94
C ASN A 442 -26.22 16.78 -7.73
N ILE A 443 -25.26 15.86 -7.57
CA ILE A 443 -25.27 14.57 -8.27
C ILE A 443 -26.31 13.63 -7.63
N THR A 444 -27.03 12.89 -8.46
CA THR A 444 -27.95 11.85 -8.00
C THR A 444 -27.23 10.49 -7.88
N ARG A 445 -27.81 9.59 -7.08
CA ARG A 445 -27.24 8.26 -6.87
C ARG A 445 -27.13 7.44 -8.16
N GLN A 446 -28.12 7.51 -9.06
CA GLN A 446 -28.03 6.81 -10.35
C GLN A 446 -26.96 7.43 -11.29
N GLU A 447 -26.83 8.78 -11.31
CA GLU A 447 -25.76 9.45 -12.09
C GLU A 447 -24.37 9.02 -11.61
N MET A 448 -24.15 8.97 -10.29
CA MET A 448 -22.87 8.48 -9.72
C MET A 448 -22.55 7.06 -10.17
N ILE A 449 -23.52 6.17 -10.09
CA ILE A 449 -23.34 4.75 -10.42
C ILE A 449 -22.98 4.56 -11.89
N VAL A 450 -23.64 5.29 -12.79
CA VAL A 450 -23.35 5.26 -14.23
C VAL A 450 -21.93 5.75 -14.48
N MET A 451 -21.53 6.88 -13.91
CA MET A 451 -20.19 7.43 -14.06
C MET A 451 -19.11 6.49 -13.47
N LEU A 452 -19.37 5.85 -12.32
CA LEU A 452 -18.43 4.88 -11.72
C LEU A 452 -18.25 3.64 -12.58
N ARG A 453 -19.31 3.13 -13.20
CA ARG A 453 -19.18 2.00 -14.10
C ARG A 453 -18.38 2.36 -15.34
N ASN A 454 -18.64 3.53 -15.93
CA ASN A 454 -17.89 4.01 -17.08
C ASN A 454 -16.41 4.24 -16.71
N LEU A 455 -16.13 4.75 -15.50
CA LEU A 455 -14.76 4.85 -14.98
C LEU A 455 -14.12 3.46 -14.85
N ALA A 456 -14.84 2.46 -14.33
CA ALA A 456 -14.35 1.09 -14.21
C ALA A 456 -14.03 0.48 -15.59
N ASP A 457 -14.90 0.69 -16.57
CA ASP A 457 -14.67 0.27 -17.96
C ASP A 457 -13.43 0.95 -18.55
N HIS A 458 -13.26 2.27 -18.33
CA HIS A 458 -12.08 3.03 -18.76
C HIS A 458 -10.78 2.51 -18.14
N MET A 459 -10.81 2.18 -16.85
CA MET A 459 -9.66 1.66 -16.11
C MET A 459 -9.42 0.14 -16.31
N GLY A 460 -10.18 -0.52 -17.19
CA GLY A 460 -10.06 -1.95 -17.46
C GLY A 460 -10.43 -2.87 -16.28
N LYS A 461 -11.23 -2.37 -15.34
CA LYS A 461 -11.73 -3.16 -14.20
C LYS A 461 -12.88 -4.09 -14.63
N ASP A 462 -13.15 -5.14 -13.83
CA ASP A 462 -14.23 -6.07 -14.13
C ASP A 462 -15.62 -5.46 -13.94
N THR A 463 -16.31 -5.19 -15.05
CA THR A 463 -17.69 -4.68 -15.08
C THR A 463 -18.73 -5.73 -15.44
N THR A 464 -18.35 -7.01 -15.44
CA THR A 464 -19.28 -8.11 -15.71
C THR A 464 -20.35 -8.24 -14.62
N ILE A 465 -21.56 -8.62 -15.04
CA ILE A 465 -22.71 -8.87 -14.17
C ILE A 465 -23.03 -10.35 -14.27
N THR A 466 -22.94 -11.06 -13.15
CA THR A 466 -23.27 -12.50 -13.09
C THR A 466 -24.76 -12.75 -12.86
N GLY A 467 -25.50 -11.73 -12.40
CA GLY A 467 -26.92 -11.79 -12.09
C GLY A 467 -27.24 -12.38 -10.71
N ASN A 468 -26.23 -12.63 -9.88
CA ASN A 468 -26.43 -13.19 -8.53
C ASN A 468 -27.15 -12.21 -7.59
N LYS A 469 -26.96 -10.89 -7.82
CA LYS A 469 -27.68 -9.84 -7.10
C LYS A 469 -28.23 -8.82 -8.12
N THR A 470 -29.50 -8.48 -8.00
CA THR A 470 -30.13 -7.48 -8.87
C THR A 470 -30.87 -6.43 -8.05
N VAL A 471 -30.98 -5.24 -8.61
CA VAL A 471 -31.72 -4.13 -7.97
C VAL A 471 -33.24 -4.26 -8.09
N ASN A 472 -33.74 -5.31 -8.74
CA ASN A 472 -35.18 -5.54 -8.93
C ASN A 472 -35.96 -5.74 -7.62
N GLY A 473 -35.26 -6.10 -6.53
CA GLY A 473 -35.85 -6.30 -5.21
C GLY A 473 -36.11 -5.00 -4.43
N PHE A 474 -35.65 -3.86 -4.90
CA PHE A 474 -35.92 -2.57 -4.26
C PHE A 474 -37.31 -2.03 -4.62
N TYR A 475 -38.01 -1.45 -3.65
CA TYR A 475 -39.38 -0.96 -3.85
C TYR A 475 -39.49 0.18 -4.87
N ASP A 476 -38.42 0.92 -5.09
CA ASP A 476 -38.35 2.03 -6.02
C ASP A 476 -37.53 1.71 -7.31
N PHE A 477 -37.39 0.41 -7.64
CA PHE A 477 -36.72 -0.05 -8.86
C PHE A 477 -37.25 0.66 -10.13
N ASN A 478 -38.57 0.89 -10.22
CA ASN A 478 -39.20 1.56 -11.35
C ASN A 478 -38.83 3.05 -11.51
N GLN A 479 -38.14 3.63 -10.54
CA GLN A 479 -37.63 5.01 -10.62
C GLN A 479 -36.22 5.10 -11.22
N ILE A 480 -35.54 3.95 -11.45
CA ILE A 480 -34.24 3.90 -12.11
C ILE A 480 -34.46 4.18 -13.61
N GLU A 481 -33.68 5.10 -14.17
CA GLU A 481 -33.69 5.32 -15.62
C GLU A 481 -33.24 4.04 -16.35
N PRO A 482 -33.88 3.67 -17.48
CA PRO A 482 -33.53 2.41 -18.19
C PRO A 482 -32.06 2.27 -18.52
N SER A 483 -31.37 3.36 -18.87
CA SER A 483 -29.93 3.39 -19.14
C SER A 483 -29.06 3.13 -17.90
N ALA A 484 -29.57 3.37 -16.70
CA ALA A 484 -28.85 3.20 -15.44
C ALA A 484 -29.04 1.81 -14.79
N VAL A 485 -29.98 0.99 -15.28
CA VAL A 485 -30.31 -0.33 -14.69
C VAL A 485 -29.07 -1.26 -14.69
N GLY A 486 -28.36 -1.33 -15.81
CA GLY A 486 -27.15 -2.16 -15.92
C GLY A 486 -26.05 -1.73 -14.95
N ALA A 487 -25.79 -0.43 -14.86
CA ALA A 487 -24.80 0.10 -13.92
C ALA A 487 -25.23 -0.14 -12.45
N SER A 488 -26.53 -0.01 -12.16
CA SER A 488 -27.08 -0.25 -10.81
C SER A 488 -26.95 -1.72 -10.39
N ASN A 489 -27.20 -2.67 -11.28
CA ASN A 489 -27.00 -4.10 -11.02
C ASN A 489 -25.53 -4.41 -10.74
N TRP A 490 -24.61 -3.91 -11.58
CA TRP A 490 -23.19 -4.05 -11.38
C TRP A 490 -22.73 -3.50 -10.03
N ALA A 491 -23.08 -2.27 -9.71
CA ALA A 491 -22.63 -1.64 -8.47
C ALA A 491 -23.20 -2.32 -7.22
N TYR A 492 -24.44 -2.84 -7.30
CA TYR A 492 -25.05 -3.60 -6.21
C TYR A 492 -24.45 -4.98 -6.07
N GLU A 493 -24.17 -5.68 -7.17
CA GLU A 493 -23.54 -7.01 -7.18
C GLU A 493 -22.10 -6.95 -6.64
N LYS A 494 -21.33 -5.94 -7.04
CA LYS A 494 -19.97 -5.69 -6.55
C LYS A 494 -19.92 -5.11 -5.13
N GLY A 495 -21.07 -4.83 -4.49
CA GLY A 495 -21.11 -4.26 -3.14
C GLY A 495 -20.64 -2.80 -3.06
N ILE A 496 -20.59 -2.09 -4.19
CA ILE A 496 -20.22 -0.67 -4.25
C ILE A 496 -21.31 0.18 -3.62
N ILE A 497 -22.57 -0.20 -3.84
CA ILE A 497 -23.75 0.43 -3.26
C ILE A 497 -24.58 -0.58 -2.47
N SER A 498 -25.32 -0.05 -1.51
CA SER A 498 -26.39 -0.75 -0.78
C SER A 498 -27.70 0.05 -0.83
N GLY A 499 -28.78 -0.58 -0.41
CA GLY A 499 -30.04 0.13 -0.19
C GLY A 499 -29.96 1.07 1.02
N ARG A 500 -30.95 1.97 1.10
CA ARG A 500 -31.27 2.79 2.27
C ARG A 500 -32.41 2.14 3.08
N ASP A 501 -32.74 2.73 4.22
CA ASP A 501 -33.87 2.31 5.05
C ASP A 501 -35.15 2.16 4.23
N GLY A 502 -35.98 1.16 4.57
CA GLY A 502 -37.20 0.86 3.85
C GLY A 502 -37.01 0.09 2.55
N ASN A 503 -35.85 -0.55 2.34
CA ASN A 503 -35.54 -1.30 1.12
C ASN A 503 -35.63 -0.45 -0.17
N LEU A 504 -35.04 0.76 -0.13
CA LEU A 504 -35.02 1.71 -1.24
C LEU A 504 -33.61 1.84 -1.82
N LEU A 505 -33.47 1.90 -3.14
CA LEU A 505 -32.21 2.27 -3.81
C LEU A 505 -32.02 3.79 -3.84
N ALA A 506 -33.11 4.52 -3.86
CA ALA A 506 -33.19 5.98 -3.95
C ALA A 506 -32.43 6.58 -5.18
N PRO A 507 -32.68 6.11 -6.42
CA PRO A 507 -31.87 6.44 -7.59
C PRO A 507 -31.83 7.93 -7.92
N ARG A 508 -32.93 8.65 -7.66
CA ARG A 508 -33.08 10.10 -7.93
C ARG A 508 -32.66 10.99 -6.75
N ALA A 509 -32.42 10.41 -5.58
CA ALA A 509 -31.92 11.17 -4.43
C ALA A 509 -30.51 11.65 -4.67
N THR A 510 -30.18 12.83 -4.15
CA THR A 510 -28.81 13.34 -4.08
C THR A 510 -28.02 12.61 -3.01
N ALA A 511 -26.71 12.60 -3.13
CA ALA A 511 -25.82 12.00 -2.16
C ALA A 511 -25.00 13.05 -1.44
N THR A 512 -24.82 12.83 -0.13
CA THR A 512 -23.96 13.65 0.69
C THR A 512 -22.48 13.29 0.47
N ARG A 513 -21.58 14.19 0.89
CA ARG A 513 -20.14 13.96 0.83
C ARG A 513 -19.72 12.71 1.61
N ALA A 514 -20.36 12.42 2.75
CA ALA A 514 -20.15 11.20 3.51
C ALA A 514 -20.57 9.95 2.74
N GLU A 515 -21.77 9.95 2.16
CA GLU A 515 -22.26 8.82 1.35
C GLU A 515 -21.38 8.57 0.12
N VAL A 516 -20.95 9.65 -0.55
CA VAL A 516 -20.04 9.54 -1.72
C VAL A 516 -18.68 8.98 -1.31
N SER A 517 -18.14 9.40 -0.17
CA SER A 517 -16.88 8.83 0.34
C SER A 517 -17.00 7.32 0.56
N GLN A 518 -18.11 6.86 1.13
CA GLN A 518 -18.36 5.43 1.31
C GLN A 518 -18.46 4.67 -0.03
N ILE A 519 -19.15 5.24 -1.00
CA ILE A 519 -19.30 4.65 -2.33
C ILE A 519 -17.94 4.53 -3.04
N PHE A 520 -17.12 5.58 -3.02
CA PHE A 520 -15.78 5.53 -3.60
C PHE A 520 -14.86 4.57 -2.87
N MET A 521 -14.91 4.52 -1.54
CA MET A 521 -14.13 3.53 -0.79
C MET A 521 -14.53 2.11 -1.20
N ASN A 522 -15.81 1.80 -1.26
CA ASN A 522 -16.30 0.51 -1.71
C ASN A 522 -15.89 0.21 -3.17
N TYR A 523 -15.95 1.22 -4.06
CA TYR A 523 -15.50 1.08 -5.45
C TYR A 523 -14.02 0.69 -5.53
N LEU A 524 -13.15 1.42 -4.82
CA LEU A 524 -11.71 1.16 -4.81
C LEU A 524 -11.34 -0.20 -4.20
N GLN A 525 -12.17 -0.72 -3.30
CA GLN A 525 -11.96 -2.03 -2.67
C GLN A 525 -12.52 -3.19 -3.50
N ASN A 526 -13.64 -2.99 -4.21
CA ASN A 526 -14.43 -4.09 -4.78
C ASN A 526 -14.43 -4.14 -6.32
N ALA A 527 -14.12 -3.04 -7.02
CA ALA A 527 -13.99 -3.02 -8.48
C ALA A 527 -12.52 -3.33 -8.88
N ARG A 528 -12.12 -4.57 -8.71
CA ARG A 528 -10.80 -5.08 -9.10
C ARG A 528 -10.85 -5.85 -10.40
#